data_3ed0a3b26608f768605f1ba9d703e34e
#
_entry.id   3ed0a3b26608f768605f1ba9d703e34e
#
_cell.length_a   1.000
_cell.length_b   1.000
_cell.length_c   1.000
_cell.angle_alpha   90.00
_cell.angle_beta   90.00
_cell.angle_gamma   90.00
#
_symmetry.space_group_name_H-M   'P 1'
#
loop_
_entity.id
_entity.type
_entity.pdbx_description
1 polymer ?
#
loop_
_entity_poly.entity_id
_entity_poly.type
_entity_poly.pdbx_seq_one_letter_code
_entity_poly.pdbx_strand_id
1 'polypeptide(L)'
;MFENIPKVKVGIVAVSRDCFPESLSVNRRKALVDAYKAKYDPEDIYECPVCIVESEIHMVQALEDIKKEGCNALVVYLGNFGPEISETLLAKHFDGPKMFVAAAEETGNNLVSGRGDAYCGMLNASYNLQLRNIKAYIPE
;
A
#
# COMPACT_ATOMS: atom_id res chain seq x y z
N MET A 1 13.89 -7.23 -33.06
CA MET A 1 14.33 -6.26 -32.04
C MET A 1 14.13 -6.94 -30.68
N PHE A 2 15.19 -7.15 -29.92
CA PHE A 2 15.04 -7.74 -28.60
C PHE A 2 14.60 -6.62 -27.63
N GLU A 3 13.33 -6.60 -27.27
CA GLU A 3 12.82 -5.72 -26.25
C GLU A 3 13.18 -6.30 -24.86
N ASN A 4 14.26 -5.82 -24.30
CA ASN A 4 14.68 -6.21 -22.95
C ASN A 4 14.08 -5.28 -21.89
N ILE A 5 12.79 -4.98 -22.06
CA ILE A 5 12.03 -4.16 -21.10
C ILE A 5 11.29 -5.12 -20.18
N PRO A 6 11.60 -5.14 -18.87
CA PRO A 6 10.89 -6.00 -17.95
C PRO A 6 9.41 -5.59 -17.85
N LYS A 7 8.50 -6.54 -17.95
CA LYS A 7 7.09 -6.30 -17.70
C LYS A 7 6.88 -6.21 -16.17
N VAL A 8 6.36 -5.08 -15.71
CA VAL A 8 6.07 -4.85 -14.28
C VAL A 8 4.57 -4.88 -14.08
N LYS A 9 4.10 -5.71 -13.13
CA LYS A 9 2.73 -5.68 -12.62
C LYS A 9 2.78 -5.34 -11.13
N VAL A 10 2.21 -4.20 -10.79
CA VAL A 10 2.21 -3.66 -9.43
C VAL A 10 0.99 -4.16 -8.68
N GLY A 11 1.19 -4.84 -7.55
CA GLY A 11 0.13 -5.10 -6.58
C GLY A 11 0.06 -3.96 -5.57
N ILE A 12 -1.10 -3.29 -5.47
CA ILE A 12 -1.32 -2.25 -4.47
C ILE A 12 -2.22 -2.77 -3.35
N VAL A 13 -1.72 -2.71 -2.10
CA VAL A 13 -2.39 -3.18 -0.89
C VAL A 13 -2.66 -2.01 0.03
N ALA A 14 -3.94 -1.78 0.36
CA ALA A 14 -4.31 -0.78 1.36
C ALA A 14 -4.09 -1.32 2.78
N VAL A 15 -3.72 -0.43 3.68
CA VAL A 15 -3.58 -0.75 5.11
C VAL A 15 -4.42 0.21 5.95
N SER A 16 -4.89 -0.25 7.10
CA SER A 16 -5.73 0.54 8.00
C SER A 16 -5.46 0.15 9.45
N ARG A 17 -5.29 1.16 10.30
CA ARG A 17 -5.35 0.93 11.74
C ARG A 17 -6.82 0.87 12.20
N ASP A 18 -7.13 -0.03 13.13
CA ASP A 18 -8.52 -0.31 13.56
C ASP A 18 -9.29 0.89 14.12
N CYS A 19 -8.57 1.87 14.72
CA CYS A 19 -9.18 3.11 15.22
C CYS A 19 -9.54 4.13 14.12
N PHE A 20 -9.21 3.86 12.85
CA PHE A 20 -9.59 4.66 11.70
C PHE A 20 -10.58 3.91 10.81
N PRO A 21 -11.44 4.60 10.05
CA PRO A 21 -12.33 3.93 9.10
C PRO A 21 -11.55 3.20 8.01
N GLU A 22 -11.69 1.88 7.91
CA GLU A 22 -11.10 1.07 6.84
C GLU A 22 -11.50 1.59 5.45
N SER A 23 -12.78 2.00 5.30
CA SER A 23 -13.31 2.55 4.07
C SER A 23 -12.55 3.77 3.56
N LEU A 24 -11.97 4.57 4.45
CA LEU A 24 -11.14 5.71 4.06
C LEU A 24 -9.90 5.24 3.28
N SER A 25 -9.21 4.22 3.78
CA SER A 25 -8.02 3.67 3.12
C SER A 25 -8.36 2.99 1.81
N VAL A 26 -9.42 2.18 1.79
CA VAL A 26 -9.89 1.47 0.59
C VAL A 26 -10.32 2.45 -0.50
N ASN A 27 -11.11 3.47 -0.16
CA ASN A 27 -11.58 4.45 -1.14
C ASN A 27 -10.44 5.31 -1.72
N ARG A 28 -9.49 5.71 -0.88
CA ARG A 28 -8.31 6.46 -1.33
C ARG A 28 -7.43 5.61 -2.26
N ARG A 29 -7.21 4.32 -1.94
CA ARG A 29 -6.52 3.37 -2.84
C ARG A 29 -7.25 3.25 -4.17
N LYS A 30 -8.57 3.06 -4.13
CA LYS A 30 -9.38 2.94 -5.35
C LYS A 30 -9.22 4.18 -6.23
N ALA A 31 -9.32 5.37 -5.68
CA ALA A 31 -9.15 6.61 -6.43
C ALA A 31 -7.77 6.72 -7.10
N LEU A 32 -6.71 6.27 -6.41
CA LEU A 32 -5.36 6.22 -6.96
C LEU A 32 -5.26 5.23 -8.12
N VAL A 33 -5.83 4.03 -7.96
CA VAL A 33 -5.85 3.00 -9.01
C VAL A 33 -6.64 3.46 -10.23
N ASP A 34 -7.81 4.08 -10.03
CA ASP A 34 -8.63 4.62 -11.11
C ASP A 34 -7.87 5.73 -11.87
N ALA A 35 -7.17 6.61 -11.16
CA ALA A 35 -6.35 7.66 -11.78
C ALA A 35 -5.15 7.08 -12.56
N TYR A 36 -4.54 6.02 -12.06
CA TYR A 36 -3.48 5.30 -12.78
C TYR A 36 -4.01 4.69 -14.09
N LYS A 37 -5.09 3.91 -14.01
CA LYS A 37 -5.71 3.24 -15.16
C LYS A 37 -6.22 4.20 -16.24
N ALA A 38 -6.52 5.44 -15.86
CA ALA A 38 -6.91 6.48 -16.82
C ALA A 38 -5.74 6.99 -17.69
N LYS A 39 -4.49 6.75 -17.29
CA LYS A 39 -3.29 7.27 -17.95
C LYS A 39 -2.36 6.21 -18.50
N TYR A 40 -2.37 5.01 -17.90
CA TYR A 40 -1.43 3.93 -18.18
C TYR A 40 -2.19 2.62 -18.45
N ASP A 41 -1.45 1.58 -18.83
CA ASP A 41 -2.05 0.27 -19.07
C ASP A 41 -2.70 -0.26 -17.78
N PRO A 42 -4.01 -0.54 -17.81
CA PRO A 42 -4.71 -1.07 -16.64
C PRO A 42 -4.21 -2.43 -16.16
N GLU A 43 -3.53 -3.19 -17.03
CA GLU A 43 -2.95 -4.50 -16.69
C GLU A 43 -1.66 -4.40 -15.86
N ASP A 44 -1.04 -3.22 -15.83
CA ASP A 44 0.20 -2.99 -15.08
C ASP A 44 -0.04 -2.76 -13.58
N ILE A 45 -1.29 -2.59 -13.15
CA ILE A 45 -1.66 -2.40 -11.75
C ILE A 45 -2.80 -3.33 -11.32
N TYR A 46 -2.61 -4.00 -10.22
CA TYR A 46 -3.61 -4.84 -9.58
C TYR A 46 -4.02 -4.26 -8.22
N GLU A 47 -5.29 -3.97 -8.07
CA GLU A 47 -5.87 -3.53 -6.80
C GLU A 47 -6.21 -4.76 -5.94
N CYS A 48 -5.38 -5.04 -4.93
CA CYS A 48 -5.65 -6.13 -4.00
C CYS A 48 -6.95 -5.85 -3.21
N PRO A 49 -7.95 -6.74 -3.25
CA PRO A 49 -9.21 -6.54 -2.52
C PRO A 49 -9.04 -6.57 -1.00
N VAL A 50 -7.98 -7.23 -0.52
CA VAL A 50 -7.71 -7.31 0.92
C VAL A 50 -7.14 -5.98 1.41
N CYS A 51 -7.78 -5.42 2.45
CA CYS A 51 -7.21 -4.34 3.26
C CYS A 51 -6.61 -4.95 4.53
N ILE A 52 -5.37 -4.60 4.86
CA ILE A 52 -4.72 -5.07 6.09
C ILE A 52 -5.16 -4.17 7.26
N VAL A 53 -6.03 -4.69 8.13
CA VAL A 53 -6.51 -3.98 9.32
C VAL A 53 -5.99 -4.70 10.57
N GLU A 54 -5.00 -4.13 11.26
CA GLU A 54 -4.39 -4.61 12.51
C GLU A 54 -4.17 -6.15 12.58
N SER A 55 -3.96 -6.81 11.42
CA SER A 55 -4.00 -8.27 11.36
C SER A 55 -2.94 -8.86 10.44
N GLU A 56 -2.13 -9.75 10.99
CA GLU A 56 -1.23 -10.60 10.22
C GLU A 56 -1.98 -11.62 9.36
N ILE A 57 -3.21 -11.98 9.72
CA ILE A 57 -4.07 -12.85 8.89
C ILE A 57 -4.39 -12.13 7.58
N HIS A 58 -4.80 -10.86 7.64
CA HIS A 58 -5.04 -10.05 6.46
C HIS A 58 -3.75 -9.87 5.63
N MET A 59 -2.60 -9.73 6.29
CA MET A 59 -1.31 -9.67 5.62
C MET A 59 -1.01 -10.93 4.81
N VAL A 60 -1.23 -12.11 5.37
CA VAL A 60 -1.04 -13.40 4.67
C VAL A 60 -1.99 -13.48 3.48
N GLN A 61 -3.27 -13.16 3.66
CA GLN A 61 -4.27 -13.16 2.59
C GLN A 61 -3.90 -12.20 1.45
N ALA A 62 -3.46 -10.97 1.78
CA ALA A 62 -3.02 -10.01 0.79
C ALA A 62 -1.78 -10.49 0.02
N LEU A 63 -0.80 -11.07 0.73
CA LEU A 63 0.41 -11.63 0.13
C LEU A 63 0.10 -12.77 -0.85
N GLU A 64 -0.78 -13.68 -0.46
CA GLU A 64 -1.22 -14.79 -1.32
C GLU A 64 -1.96 -14.29 -2.56
N ASP A 65 -2.84 -13.30 -2.37
CA ASP A 65 -3.64 -12.71 -3.45
C ASP A 65 -2.75 -12.04 -4.51
N ILE A 66 -1.84 -11.13 -4.11
CA ILE A 66 -0.95 -10.45 -5.06
C ILE A 66 0.03 -11.42 -5.74
N LYS A 67 0.48 -12.47 -5.06
CA LYS A 67 1.31 -13.53 -5.66
C LYS A 67 0.54 -14.33 -6.70
N LYS A 68 -0.70 -14.72 -6.40
CA LYS A 68 -1.59 -15.44 -7.32
C LYS A 68 -1.84 -14.64 -8.59
N GLU A 69 -1.97 -13.34 -8.48
CA GLU A 69 -2.15 -12.41 -9.62
C GLU A 69 -0.85 -12.14 -10.40
N GLY A 70 0.26 -12.70 -9.97
CA GLY A 70 1.54 -12.54 -10.66
C GLY A 70 2.17 -11.16 -10.52
N CYS A 71 1.82 -10.42 -9.46
CA CYS A 71 2.44 -9.14 -9.18
C CYS A 71 3.94 -9.32 -8.84
N ASN A 72 4.79 -8.52 -9.46
CA ASN A 72 6.24 -8.56 -9.25
C ASN A 72 6.81 -7.25 -8.67
N ALA A 73 5.93 -6.30 -8.34
CA ALA A 73 6.23 -5.11 -7.57
C ALA A 73 5.10 -4.85 -6.56
N LEU A 74 5.40 -4.29 -5.41
CA LEU A 74 4.45 -4.04 -4.31
C LEU A 74 4.38 -2.56 -3.98
N VAL A 75 3.16 -2.04 -3.87
CA VAL A 75 2.87 -0.77 -3.21
C VAL A 75 2.05 -1.05 -1.94
N VAL A 76 2.60 -0.67 -0.80
CA VAL A 76 1.88 -0.60 0.48
C VAL A 76 1.33 0.81 0.60
N TYR A 77 0.00 0.91 0.59
CA TYR A 77 -0.69 2.19 0.55
C TYR A 77 -1.34 2.52 1.90
N LEU A 78 -0.77 3.51 2.56
CA LEU A 78 -1.30 4.04 3.82
C LEU A 78 -2.39 5.08 3.49
N GLY A 79 -3.63 4.65 3.39
CA GLY A 79 -4.78 5.54 3.26
C GLY A 79 -5.19 6.18 4.59
N ASN A 80 -4.78 5.55 5.69
CA ASN A 80 -4.74 6.08 7.05
C ASN A 80 -3.46 5.62 7.75
N PHE A 81 -3.37 5.68 9.07
CA PHE A 81 -2.15 5.43 9.84
C PHE A 81 -1.46 4.10 9.52
N GLY A 82 -2.22 3.02 9.34
CA GLY A 82 -1.71 1.68 9.06
C GLY A 82 -1.17 0.93 10.30
N PRO A 83 -1.15 -0.43 10.25
CA PRO A 83 -0.60 -1.31 11.29
C PRO A 83 0.86 -1.65 10.99
N GLU A 84 1.80 -1.01 11.65
CA GLU A 84 3.24 -1.06 11.38
C GLU A 84 3.84 -2.48 11.39
N ILE A 85 3.28 -3.40 12.15
CA ILE A 85 3.75 -4.79 12.18
C ILE A 85 3.34 -5.49 10.88
N SER A 86 2.06 -5.55 10.58
CA SER A 86 1.52 -6.33 9.46
C SER A 86 1.95 -5.77 8.11
N GLU A 87 1.98 -4.46 7.93
CA GLU A 87 2.42 -3.83 6.68
C GLU A 87 3.90 -4.02 6.41
N THR A 88 4.75 -3.96 7.43
CA THR A 88 6.19 -4.21 7.27
C THR A 88 6.50 -5.68 7.09
N LEU A 89 5.72 -6.59 7.69
CA LEU A 89 5.82 -8.03 7.42
C LEU A 89 5.39 -8.37 6.00
N LEU A 90 4.34 -7.73 5.45
CA LEU A 90 3.99 -7.86 4.04
C LEU A 90 5.20 -7.54 3.15
N ALA A 91 5.85 -6.40 3.41
CA ALA A 91 7.03 -5.99 2.66
C ALA A 91 8.21 -6.96 2.85
N LYS A 92 8.38 -7.55 4.03
CA LYS A 92 9.42 -8.53 4.32
C LYS A 92 9.26 -9.82 3.51
N HIS A 93 8.01 -10.29 3.36
CA HIS A 93 7.69 -11.58 2.73
C HIS A 93 7.36 -11.47 1.24
N PHE A 94 7.34 -10.26 0.69
CA PHE A 94 7.18 -10.06 -0.75
C PHE A 94 8.55 -10.04 -1.43
N ASP A 95 8.71 -10.90 -2.45
CA ASP A 95 9.91 -10.92 -3.29
C ASP A 95 9.78 -9.91 -4.42
N GLY A 96 10.60 -8.88 -4.43
CA GLY A 96 10.59 -7.84 -5.46
C GLY A 96 10.69 -6.42 -4.90
N PRO A 97 10.69 -5.41 -5.77
CA PRO A 97 10.70 -4.02 -5.36
C PRO A 97 9.43 -3.65 -4.59
N LYS A 98 9.61 -2.78 -3.61
CA LYS A 98 8.56 -2.36 -2.67
C LYS A 98 8.57 -0.86 -2.54
N MET A 99 7.38 -0.26 -2.50
CA MET A 99 7.18 1.15 -2.25
C MET A 99 6.12 1.34 -1.17
N PHE A 100 6.34 2.27 -0.26
CA PHE A 100 5.35 2.73 0.71
C PHE A 100 4.88 4.13 0.31
N VAL A 101 3.57 4.32 0.28
CA VAL A 101 2.95 5.60 -0.10
C VAL A 101 1.89 5.95 0.93
N ALA A 102 1.95 7.17 1.48
CA ALA A 102 0.93 7.71 2.36
C ALA A 102 0.01 8.67 1.63
N ALA A 103 -1.28 8.59 1.92
CA ALA A 103 -2.26 9.54 1.43
C ALA A 103 -2.02 10.91 2.05
N ALA A 104 -2.12 11.97 1.24
CA ALA A 104 -2.22 13.32 1.77
C ALA A 104 -3.56 13.51 2.51
N GLU A 105 -3.53 14.25 3.61
CA GLU A 105 -4.76 14.64 4.29
C GLU A 105 -5.51 15.72 3.50
N GLU A 106 -6.82 15.65 3.53
CA GLU A 106 -7.68 16.69 2.96
C GLU A 106 -7.61 17.96 3.79
N THR A 107 -7.67 19.11 3.11
CA THR A 107 -7.52 20.41 3.77
C THR A 107 -8.67 20.73 4.71
N GLY A 108 -8.33 21.15 5.90
CA GLY A 108 -9.07 22.00 6.85
C GLY A 108 -10.47 21.60 7.31
N ASN A 109 -11.39 21.40 6.38
CA ASN A 109 -12.81 21.22 6.72
C ASN A 109 -13.19 19.78 7.14
N ASN A 110 -12.30 18.81 6.87
CA ASN A 110 -12.55 17.38 7.11
C ASN A 110 -11.65 16.76 8.17
N LEU A 111 -10.91 17.56 8.93
CA LEU A 111 -9.96 17.07 9.94
C LEU A 111 -10.60 16.14 10.99
N VAL A 112 -11.91 16.25 11.23
CA VAL A 112 -12.60 15.41 12.23
C VAL A 112 -13.12 14.11 11.62
N SER A 113 -13.68 14.15 10.40
CA SER A 113 -14.34 12.98 9.77
C SER A 113 -13.50 12.29 8.69
N GLY A 114 -12.56 12.99 8.09
CA GLY A 114 -11.69 12.48 7.01
C GLY A 114 -10.23 12.27 7.42
N ARG A 115 -9.91 12.46 8.69
CA ARG A 115 -8.56 12.33 9.22
C ARG A 115 -8.11 10.87 9.21
N GLY A 116 -6.97 10.59 8.61
CA GLY A 116 -6.38 9.26 8.58
C GLY A 116 -5.00 9.16 9.23
N ASP A 117 -4.35 10.30 9.49
CA ASP A 117 -2.99 10.39 10.03
C ASP A 117 -1.96 9.54 9.23
N ALA A 118 -2.16 9.42 7.93
CA ALA A 118 -1.32 8.57 7.07
C ALA A 118 0.15 9.01 7.07
N TYR A 119 0.42 10.31 7.19
CA TYR A 119 1.79 10.82 7.31
C TYR A 119 2.47 10.34 8.61
N CYS A 120 1.76 10.39 9.73
CA CYS A 120 2.27 9.85 10.99
C CYS A 120 2.49 8.34 10.90
N GLY A 121 1.58 7.63 10.23
CA GLY A 121 1.73 6.21 9.91
C GLY A 121 2.97 5.93 9.09
N MET A 122 3.27 6.76 8.08
CA MET A 122 4.47 6.62 7.25
C MET A 122 5.76 6.80 8.05
N LEU A 123 5.80 7.75 8.98
CA LEU A 123 6.95 7.93 9.88
C LEU A 123 7.18 6.67 10.71
N ASN A 124 6.09 6.09 11.25
CA ASN A 124 6.15 4.86 12.02
C ASN A 124 6.56 3.66 11.15
N ALA A 125 5.97 3.51 9.97
CA ALA A 125 6.34 2.46 9.00
C ALA A 125 7.83 2.56 8.63
N SER A 126 8.32 3.76 8.31
CA SER A 126 9.73 4.01 7.94
C SER A 126 10.69 3.56 9.04
N TYR A 127 10.39 3.91 10.29
CA TYR A 127 11.17 3.48 11.45
C TYR A 127 11.18 1.95 11.59
N ASN A 128 10.01 1.32 11.46
CA ASN A 128 9.88 -0.13 11.59
C ASN A 128 10.55 -0.89 10.43
N LEU A 129 10.50 -0.37 9.20
CA LEU A 129 11.24 -0.91 8.06
C LEU A 129 12.75 -0.90 8.33
N GLN A 130 13.26 0.22 8.86
CA GLN A 130 14.68 0.34 9.23
C GLN A 130 15.07 -0.62 10.32
N LEU A 131 14.31 -0.73 11.41
CA LEU A 131 14.57 -1.68 12.50
C LEU A 131 14.64 -3.14 12.02
N ARG A 132 13.86 -3.49 11.01
CA ARG A 132 13.79 -4.84 10.44
C ARG A 132 14.73 -5.05 9.26
N ASN A 133 15.55 -4.03 8.93
CA ASN A 133 16.43 -4.05 7.76
C ASN A 133 15.70 -4.40 6.46
N ILE A 134 14.50 -3.85 6.28
CA ILE A 134 13.68 -4.03 5.08
C ILE A 134 13.87 -2.82 4.17
N LYS A 135 14.37 -3.06 2.97
CA LYS A 135 14.53 -2.00 1.96
C LYS A 135 13.20 -1.76 1.25
N ALA A 136 12.72 -0.54 1.27
CA ALA A 136 11.57 -0.08 0.51
C ALA A 136 11.84 1.35 0.00
N TYR A 137 11.22 1.70 -1.12
CA TYR A 137 11.25 3.08 -1.62
C TYR A 137 10.11 3.86 -0.95
N ILE A 138 10.42 5.06 -0.49
CA ILE A 138 9.45 6.02 0.04
C ILE A 138 9.62 7.28 -0.79
N PRO A 139 8.62 7.70 -1.58
CA PRO A 139 8.70 8.93 -2.37
C PRO A 139 8.78 10.16 -1.46
N GLU A 140 9.57 11.17 -1.90
CA GLU A 140 9.70 12.47 -1.25
C GLU A 140 8.46 13.34 -1.45
#